data_6926aa10747bea8c1ce7e9bbeaf0b9ea
#
_entry.id   6926aa10747bea8c1ce7e9bbeaf0b9ea
#
_cell.length_a   1.000
_cell.length_b   1.000
_cell.length_c   1.000
_cell.angle_alpha   90.00
_cell.angle_beta   90.00
_cell.angle_gamma   90.00
#
_symmetry.space_group_name_H-M   'P 1'
#
loop_
_entity.id
_entity.type
_entity.pdbx_description
1 polymer ?
#
loop_
_entity_poly.entity_id
_entity_poly.type
_entity_poly.pdbx_seq_one_letter_code
_entity_poly.pdbx_strand_id
1 'polypeptide(L)'
;MTRTPSAVARALERIARLDPALNAFTEVWPEEALAREPGALRLPLRGLPFAVKGPSGIRSYAARRLITAGGVPVGATSVPGPGTYWQTWGQGAHGRTVNPWRADRTPGGSSAGSAVAVAAGMVELATGSDGAGSVRIPAAWCGVFGLKTTNGLLPSPDRSGLASAGVLARSAAGAERYLRHVLDGYEEPAAPSLPLPAVYSENLGFADVDPEVAGVVRAAVDRLVAAGTVCLVDADCALLDPVRAWQAVRGGSPGDPEAVAVRRGNDERLDDVFAAAPLLLTPATPNRPHGHEGPGALYSTALTWAFNLSGHPAASLPAGFTGDGCPVGLQLVAARGADVSLLGMARAVENSLPTVRP
;
A
#
# COMPACT_ATOMS: atom_id res chain seq x y z
N MET A 1 -19.07 36.27 11.42
CA MET A 1 -17.97 35.64 10.67
C MET A 1 -18.03 34.14 10.91
N THR A 2 -18.43 33.37 9.93
CA THR A 2 -18.44 31.88 10.01
C THR A 2 -16.98 31.43 10.01
N ARG A 3 -16.54 30.84 11.11
CA ARG A 3 -15.20 30.29 11.28
C ARG A 3 -15.00 29.17 10.26
N THR A 4 -13.97 29.21 9.43
CA THR A 4 -13.63 28.11 8.51
C THR A 4 -13.53 26.80 9.31
N PRO A 5 -14.21 25.72 8.91
CA PRO A 5 -14.13 24.44 9.60
C PRO A 5 -12.68 23.95 9.71
N SER A 6 -12.35 23.31 10.81
CA SER A 6 -11.03 22.73 11.03
C SER A 6 -10.74 21.56 10.07
N ALA A 7 -9.49 21.08 10.02
CA ALA A 7 -9.13 19.94 9.18
C ALA A 7 -9.87 18.66 9.63
N VAL A 8 -9.99 18.46 10.93
CA VAL A 8 -10.73 17.32 11.50
C VAL A 8 -12.23 17.43 11.20
N ALA A 9 -12.83 18.60 11.39
CA ALA A 9 -14.25 18.82 11.08
C ALA A 9 -14.54 18.53 9.60
N ARG A 10 -13.72 19.06 8.68
CA ARG A 10 -13.87 18.76 7.24
C ARG A 10 -13.71 17.28 6.89
N ALA A 11 -12.82 16.55 7.58
CA ALA A 11 -12.68 15.10 7.40
C ALA A 11 -13.96 14.37 7.86
N LEU A 12 -14.48 14.70 9.04
CA LEU A 12 -15.71 14.11 9.58
C LEU A 12 -16.92 14.40 8.69
N GLU A 13 -17.05 15.62 8.17
CA GLU A 13 -18.11 15.99 7.22
C GLU A 13 -18.02 15.15 5.92
N ARG A 14 -16.81 14.94 5.38
CA ARG A 14 -16.61 14.08 4.21
C ARG A 14 -16.94 12.63 4.50
N ILE A 15 -16.54 12.11 5.67
CA ILE A 15 -16.90 10.75 6.10
C ILE A 15 -18.42 10.61 6.19
N ALA A 16 -19.10 11.50 6.89
CA ALA A 16 -20.55 11.47 7.04
C ALA A 16 -21.30 11.49 5.69
N ARG A 17 -20.75 12.19 4.71
CA ARG A 17 -21.35 12.29 3.37
C ARG A 17 -21.06 11.08 2.48
N LEU A 18 -19.85 10.52 2.51
CA LEU A 18 -19.38 9.54 1.53
C LEU A 18 -19.40 8.10 2.04
N ASP A 19 -19.19 7.89 3.33
CA ASP A 19 -19.10 6.55 3.89
C ASP A 19 -20.39 5.72 3.83
N PRO A 20 -21.60 6.30 3.91
CA PRO A 20 -22.82 5.51 3.73
C PRO A 20 -22.92 4.74 2.42
N ALA A 21 -22.26 5.22 1.34
CA ALA A 21 -22.21 4.55 0.06
C ALA A 21 -20.99 3.64 -0.09
N LEU A 22 -19.88 3.91 0.62
CA LEU A 22 -18.59 3.24 0.43
C LEU A 22 -18.28 2.20 1.50
N ASN A 23 -18.86 2.31 2.67
CA ASN A 23 -18.64 1.40 3.81
C ASN A 23 -17.13 1.19 4.14
N ALA A 24 -16.37 2.29 4.12
CA ALA A 24 -14.95 2.28 4.40
C ALA A 24 -14.63 2.18 5.90
N PHE A 25 -15.56 2.59 6.77
CA PHE A 25 -15.36 2.59 8.22
C PHE A 25 -16.20 1.52 8.90
N THR A 26 -15.64 0.95 9.98
CA THR A 26 -16.37 0.14 10.97
C THR A 26 -16.83 0.98 12.14
N GLU A 27 -16.12 2.08 12.40
CA GLU A 27 -16.39 3.00 13.50
C GLU A 27 -15.80 4.38 13.19
N VAL A 28 -16.54 5.44 13.49
CA VAL A 28 -16.08 6.84 13.36
C VAL A 28 -16.13 7.48 14.76
N TRP A 29 -15.14 8.32 15.09
CA TRP A 29 -14.96 8.91 16.42
C TRP A 29 -15.03 10.44 16.42
N PRO A 30 -16.22 11.06 16.17
CA PRO A 30 -16.32 12.50 15.98
C PRO A 30 -15.99 13.30 17.24
N GLU A 31 -16.52 12.88 18.38
CA GLU A 31 -16.36 13.60 19.65
C GLU A 31 -14.91 13.56 20.13
N GLU A 32 -14.28 12.38 20.12
CA GLU A 32 -12.89 12.17 20.51
C GLU A 32 -11.92 12.92 19.58
N ALA A 33 -12.20 12.92 18.28
CA ALA A 33 -11.37 13.60 17.30
C ALA A 33 -11.42 15.12 17.48
N LEU A 34 -12.60 15.70 17.63
CA LEU A 34 -12.78 17.13 17.87
C LEU A 34 -12.20 17.57 19.22
N ALA A 35 -12.35 16.76 20.27
CA ALA A 35 -11.78 17.04 21.60
C ALA A 35 -10.23 17.01 21.58
N ARG A 36 -9.62 16.15 20.74
CA ARG A 36 -8.16 16.01 20.63
C ARG A 36 -7.51 17.11 19.79
N GLU A 37 -8.21 17.66 18.81
CA GLU A 37 -7.65 18.59 17.82
C GLU A 37 -6.95 19.83 18.41
N PRO A 38 -7.49 20.55 19.40
CA PRO A 38 -6.85 21.77 19.93
C PRO A 38 -5.43 21.53 20.46
N GLY A 39 -5.21 20.41 21.15
CA GLY A 39 -3.87 20.02 21.63
C GLY A 39 -2.92 19.62 20.50
N ALA A 40 -3.46 18.99 19.46
CA ALA A 40 -2.70 18.49 18.32
C ALA A 40 -2.17 19.61 17.40
N LEU A 41 -2.83 20.75 17.33
CA LEU A 41 -2.44 21.89 16.47
C LEU A 41 -1.04 22.46 16.76
N ARG A 42 -0.51 22.24 17.95
CA ARG A 42 0.84 22.71 18.37
C ARG A 42 1.95 21.70 18.08
N LEU A 43 1.60 20.51 17.62
CA LEU A 43 2.51 19.40 17.34
C LEU A 43 2.83 19.31 15.85
N PRO A 44 3.88 18.58 15.42
CA PRO A 44 4.36 18.55 14.04
C PRO A 44 3.32 18.24 12.96
N LEU A 45 2.37 17.33 13.21
CA LEU A 45 1.29 16.99 12.28
C LEU A 45 0.09 17.93 12.32
N ARG A 46 0.07 18.89 13.27
CA ARG A 46 -0.87 20.02 13.31
C ARG A 46 -2.34 19.62 13.15
N GLY A 47 -2.76 18.55 13.82
CA GLY A 47 -4.13 18.09 13.78
C GLY A 47 -4.48 17.32 12.49
N LEU A 48 -3.51 16.76 11.78
CA LEU A 48 -3.75 15.96 10.57
C LEU A 48 -4.75 14.83 10.87
N PRO A 49 -5.94 14.81 10.24
CA PRO A 49 -6.88 13.72 10.40
C PRO A 49 -6.38 12.47 9.66
N PHE A 50 -6.36 11.33 10.35
CA PHE A 50 -6.00 10.05 9.76
C PHE A 50 -6.91 8.92 10.23
N ALA A 51 -7.00 7.84 9.43
CA ALA A 51 -7.76 6.65 9.80
C ALA A 51 -6.84 5.50 10.21
N VAL A 52 -7.35 4.60 11.05
CA VAL A 52 -6.59 3.42 11.48
C VAL A 52 -7.20 2.14 10.92
N LYS A 53 -6.35 1.17 10.52
CA LYS A 53 -6.79 -0.11 9.97
C LYS A 53 -7.44 -0.98 11.04
N GLY A 54 -8.73 -1.22 10.90
CA GLY A 54 -9.50 -2.10 11.78
C GLY A 54 -9.63 -1.61 13.23
N PRO A 55 -10.46 -2.24 14.06
CA PRO A 55 -10.75 -1.78 15.42
C PRO A 55 -9.53 -1.75 16.34
N SER A 56 -8.56 -2.65 16.14
CA SER A 56 -7.32 -2.70 16.93
C SER A 56 -6.24 -1.72 16.47
N GLY A 57 -6.41 -1.11 15.29
CA GLY A 57 -5.40 -0.26 14.65
C GLY A 57 -4.96 0.94 15.48
N ILE A 58 -5.86 1.48 16.31
CA ILE A 58 -5.56 2.60 17.23
C ILE A 58 -4.45 2.24 18.23
N ARG A 59 -4.27 0.96 18.57
CA ARG A 59 -3.22 0.47 19.48
C ARG A 59 -1.91 0.14 18.76
N SER A 60 -1.84 0.23 17.44
CA SER A 60 -0.61 -0.05 16.69
C SER A 60 0.50 0.93 17.03
N TYR A 61 1.75 0.50 16.87
CA TYR A 61 2.90 1.36 17.04
C TYR A 61 2.77 2.64 16.19
N ALA A 62 2.46 2.48 14.91
CA ALA A 62 2.34 3.59 13.97
C ALA A 62 1.25 4.60 14.39
N ALA A 63 0.06 4.12 14.80
CA ALA A 63 -1.01 5.01 15.24
C ALA A 63 -0.60 5.81 16.48
N ARG A 64 0.04 5.17 17.46
CA ARG A 64 0.54 5.86 18.66
C ARG A 64 1.56 6.94 18.32
N ARG A 65 2.51 6.64 17.42
CA ARG A 65 3.52 7.60 16.96
C ARG A 65 2.88 8.80 16.26
N LEU A 66 1.93 8.56 15.36
CA LEU A 66 1.18 9.63 14.67
C LEU A 66 0.40 10.51 15.67
N ILE A 67 -0.26 9.91 16.66
CA ILE A 67 -0.97 10.65 17.72
C ILE A 67 0.00 11.50 18.52
N THR A 68 1.14 10.96 18.93
CA THR A 68 2.18 11.71 19.66
C THR A 68 2.72 12.88 18.83
N ALA A 69 2.79 12.73 17.51
CA ALA A 69 3.20 13.79 16.60
C ALA A 69 2.08 14.81 16.28
N GLY A 70 0.88 14.66 16.84
CA GLY A 70 -0.24 15.58 16.64
C GLY A 70 -1.17 15.18 15.51
N GLY A 71 -1.14 13.94 15.06
CA GLY A 71 -2.19 13.36 14.21
C GLY A 71 -3.46 13.10 15.02
N VAL A 72 -4.62 13.26 14.39
CA VAL A 72 -5.93 13.02 15.00
C VAL A 72 -6.60 11.83 14.34
N PRO A 73 -6.75 10.68 15.03
CA PRO A 73 -7.47 9.55 14.50
C PRO A 73 -8.97 9.86 14.46
N VAL A 74 -9.60 9.64 13.29
CA VAL A 74 -11.02 9.96 13.06
C VAL A 74 -11.91 8.73 13.05
N GLY A 75 -11.33 7.52 13.01
CA GLY A 75 -12.09 6.28 12.99
C GLY A 75 -11.27 5.06 12.61
N ALA A 76 -11.88 3.89 12.77
CA ALA A 76 -11.38 2.59 12.38
C ALA A 76 -11.95 2.17 11.02
N THR A 77 -11.08 1.81 10.09
CA THR A 77 -11.47 1.40 8.74
C THR A 77 -11.75 -0.08 8.64
N SER A 78 -12.52 -0.46 7.63
CA SER A 78 -12.90 -1.84 7.36
C SER A 78 -11.72 -2.73 7.02
N VAL A 79 -11.84 -3.97 7.42
CA VAL A 79 -10.98 -5.12 7.11
C VAL A 79 -11.87 -6.29 6.71
N PRO A 80 -11.35 -7.39 6.14
CA PRO A 80 -12.15 -8.57 5.85
C PRO A 80 -12.89 -9.09 7.09
N GLY A 81 -14.16 -9.42 6.91
CA GLY A 81 -14.97 -10.11 7.89
C GLY A 81 -14.72 -11.64 7.84
N PRO A 82 -15.37 -12.40 8.72
CA PRO A 82 -15.31 -13.86 8.72
C PRO A 82 -15.99 -14.46 7.49
N GLY A 83 -15.71 -15.72 7.21
CA GLY A 83 -16.46 -16.52 6.23
C GLY A 83 -15.86 -16.60 4.84
N THR A 84 -14.70 -15.95 4.58
CA THR A 84 -13.99 -16.07 3.30
C THR A 84 -12.54 -16.51 3.51
N TYR A 85 -12.00 -17.28 2.56
CA TYR A 85 -10.58 -17.64 2.55
C TYR A 85 -9.70 -16.53 1.92
N TRP A 86 -10.28 -15.64 1.11
CA TRP A 86 -9.58 -14.49 0.53
C TRP A 86 -9.68 -13.25 1.41
N GLN A 87 -8.69 -12.38 1.31
CA GLN A 87 -8.57 -11.18 2.14
C GLN A 87 -8.63 -9.87 1.31
N THR A 88 -8.99 -9.96 0.03
CA THR A 88 -9.04 -8.81 -0.90
C THR A 88 -10.40 -8.09 -0.88
N TRP A 89 -10.92 -7.82 0.34
CA TRP A 89 -12.19 -7.13 0.55
C TRP A 89 -12.24 -6.49 1.95
N GLY A 90 -13.35 -5.82 2.28
CA GLY A 90 -13.60 -5.26 3.60
C GLY A 90 -15.07 -5.33 4.01
N GLN A 91 -15.29 -5.41 5.34
CA GLN A 91 -16.60 -5.34 5.97
C GLN A 91 -16.67 -4.05 6.80
N GLY A 92 -17.42 -3.07 6.34
CA GLY A 92 -17.72 -1.83 7.07
C GLY A 92 -18.91 -1.99 8.02
N ALA A 93 -19.31 -0.90 8.65
CA ALA A 93 -20.38 -0.89 9.65
C ALA A 93 -21.73 -1.34 9.09
N HIS A 94 -22.03 -1.02 7.83
CA HIS A 94 -23.34 -1.23 7.22
C HIS A 94 -23.33 -2.19 6.04
N GLY A 95 -22.20 -2.81 5.72
CA GLY A 95 -22.08 -3.72 4.59
C GLY A 95 -20.66 -3.88 4.06
N ARG A 96 -20.55 -4.49 2.90
CA ARG A 96 -19.25 -4.66 2.22
C ARG A 96 -18.71 -3.30 1.77
N THR A 97 -17.40 -3.13 1.95
CA THR A 97 -16.70 -1.97 1.40
C THR A 97 -16.65 -2.08 -0.12
N VAL A 98 -17.01 -1.03 -0.81
CA VAL A 98 -17.03 -0.98 -2.27
C VAL A 98 -15.84 -0.19 -2.81
N ASN A 99 -15.45 -0.52 -4.03
CA ASN A 99 -14.40 0.22 -4.73
C ASN A 99 -14.95 1.60 -5.16
N PRO A 100 -14.25 2.72 -4.86
CA PRO A 100 -14.76 4.06 -5.16
C PRO A 100 -14.84 4.38 -6.67
N TRP A 101 -14.19 3.56 -7.53
CA TRP A 101 -14.26 3.68 -8.98
C TRP A 101 -15.36 2.83 -9.60
N ARG A 102 -15.61 1.66 -9.03
CA ARG A 102 -16.51 0.64 -9.53
C ARG A 102 -17.21 -0.04 -8.35
N ALA A 103 -18.48 0.33 -8.10
CA ALA A 103 -19.25 -0.20 -6.97
C ALA A 103 -19.51 -1.73 -7.05
N ASP A 104 -19.44 -2.31 -8.24
CA ASP A 104 -19.53 -3.76 -8.49
C ASP A 104 -18.23 -4.51 -8.21
N ARG A 105 -17.16 -3.82 -7.81
CA ARG A 105 -15.84 -4.37 -7.55
C ARG A 105 -15.42 -4.20 -6.09
N THR A 106 -14.55 -5.12 -5.65
CA THR A 106 -13.88 -5.01 -4.35
C THR A 106 -12.78 -3.94 -4.38
N PRO A 107 -12.52 -3.25 -3.26
CA PRO A 107 -11.41 -2.29 -3.18
C PRO A 107 -10.04 -2.95 -2.94
N GLY A 108 -9.98 -4.29 -2.89
CA GLY A 108 -8.80 -4.99 -2.38
C GLY A 108 -8.82 -5.07 -0.87
N GLY A 109 -7.73 -5.58 -0.30
CA GLY A 109 -7.60 -5.79 1.15
C GLY A 109 -6.27 -6.47 1.52
N SER A 110 -6.07 -6.66 2.81
CA SER A 110 -7.00 -6.51 3.94
C SER A 110 -7.09 -5.07 4.49
N SER A 111 -6.35 -4.07 3.99
CA SER A 111 -6.51 -2.66 4.36
C SER A 111 -7.55 -1.98 3.46
N ALA A 112 -8.71 -2.61 3.28
CA ALA A 112 -9.75 -2.24 2.33
C ALA A 112 -10.29 -0.83 2.59
N GLY A 113 -10.86 -0.59 3.76
CA GLY A 113 -11.41 0.71 4.11
C GLY A 113 -10.36 1.81 4.22
N SER A 114 -9.10 1.47 4.57
CA SER A 114 -8.00 2.44 4.57
C SER A 114 -7.73 3.00 3.17
N ALA A 115 -7.72 2.14 2.14
CA ALA A 115 -7.54 2.58 0.77
C ALA A 115 -8.73 3.40 0.26
N VAL A 116 -9.96 2.95 0.54
CA VAL A 116 -11.19 3.65 0.14
C VAL A 116 -11.30 5.02 0.80
N ALA A 117 -11.01 5.12 2.11
CA ALA A 117 -11.06 6.39 2.83
C ALA A 117 -10.07 7.43 2.27
N VAL A 118 -8.87 6.98 1.85
CA VAL A 118 -7.88 7.84 1.19
C VAL A 118 -8.29 8.17 -0.23
N ALA A 119 -8.72 7.20 -1.03
CA ALA A 119 -9.14 7.40 -2.42
C ALA A 119 -10.31 8.41 -2.52
N ALA A 120 -11.34 8.22 -1.71
CA ALA A 120 -12.50 9.11 -1.66
C ALA A 120 -12.21 10.47 -0.97
N GLY A 121 -10.98 10.70 -0.50
CA GLY A 121 -10.58 11.96 0.12
C GLY A 121 -11.18 12.22 1.50
N MET A 122 -11.69 11.21 2.18
CA MET A 122 -12.19 11.32 3.55
C MET A 122 -11.04 11.70 4.51
N VAL A 123 -9.87 11.09 4.31
CA VAL A 123 -8.63 11.40 5.02
C VAL A 123 -7.45 11.50 4.04
N GLU A 124 -6.36 12.14 4.46
CA GLU A 124 -5.14 12.23 3.63
C GLU A 124 -4.28 10.97 3.71
N LEU A 125 -4.30 10.28 4.86
CA LEU A 125 -3.59 9.04 5.09
C LEU A 125 -4.36 8.09 6.01
N ALA A 126 -4.09 6.79 5.88
CA ALA A 126 -4.60 5.77 6.77
C ALA A 126 -3.52 4.72 7.03
N THR A 127 -3.45 4.19 8.27
CA THR A 127 -2.51 3.11 8.58
C THR A 127 -2.92 1.82 7.89
N GLY A 128 -1.93 0.97 7.60
CA GLY A 128 -2.10 -0.35 7.01
C GLY A 128 -1.13 -1.37 7.61
N SER A 129 -1.29 -2.61 7.21
CA SER A 129 -0.32 -3.68 7.43
C SER A 129 -0.32 -4.60 6.21
N ASP A 130 0.86 -5.07 5.79
CA ASP A 130 1.05 -5.81 4.55
C ASP A 130 1.79 -7.12 4.82
N GLY A 131 1.09 -8.25 4.76
CA GLY A 131 1.65 -9.58 4.96
C GLY A 131 1.69 -10.44 3.69
N ALA A 132 0.98 -10.00 2.63
CA ALA A 132 0.98 -10.62 1.31
C ALA A 132 0.54 -9.65 0.21
N GLY A 133 0.62 -8.32 0.46
CA GLY A 133 0.12 -7.30 -0.43
C GLY A 133 -1.05 -6.48 0.15
N SER A 134 -1.37 -6.64 1.43
CA SER A 134 -2.54 -6.02 2.06
C SER A 134 -2.51 -4.48 2.18
N VAL A 135 -1.44 -3.81 1.76
CA VAL A 135 -1.36 -2.37 1.52
C VAL A 135 -1.30 -2.10 0.02
N ARG A 136 -0.45 -2.83 -0.70
CA ARG A 136 -0.16 -2.62 -2.11
C ARG A 136 -1.32 -2.97 -3.03
N ILE A 137 -2.02 -4.08 -2.76
CA ILE A 137 -3.21 -4.49 -3.54
C ILE A 137 -4.33 -3.45 -3.45
N PRO A 138 -4.81 -3.06 -2.23
CA PRO A 138 -5.85 -2.05 -2.15
C PRO A 138 -5.39 -0.67 -2.64
N ALA A 139 -4.09 -0.33 -2.53
CA ALA A 139 -3.56 0.88 -3.15
C ALA A 139 -3.70 0.86 -4.67
N ALA A 140 -3.31 -0.25 -5.31
CA ALA A 140 -3.43 -0.44 -6.76
C ALA A 140 -4.89 -0.33 -7.23
N TRP A 141 -5.80 -1.02 -6.56
CA TRP A 141 -7.20 -1.12 -6.98
C TRP A 141 -8.05 0.11 -6.61
N CYS A 142 -7.60 0.92 -5.66
CA CYS A 142 -8.24 2.19 -5.31
C CYS A 142 -7.55 3.42 -5.93
N GLY A 143 -6.45 3.25 -6.67
CA GLY A 143 -5.74 4.34 -7.31
C GLY A 143 -5.09 5.32 -6.32
N VAL A 144 -4.48 4.80 -5.26
CA VAL A 144 -3.77 5.58 -4.23
C VAL A 144 -2.33 5.08 -4.06
N PHE A 145 -1.54 5.82 -3.31
CA PHE A 145 -0.20 5.40 -2.91
C PHE A 145 -0.25 4.46 -1.71
N GLY A 146 0.48 3.33 -1.78
CA GLY A 146 0.63 2.40 -0.66
C GLY A 146 2.09 2.05 -0.41
N LEU A 147 2.57 2.21 0.82
CA LEU A 147 3.91 1.81 1.23
C LEU A 147 3.86 0.61 2.17
N LYS A 148 4.53 -0.46 1.80
CA LYS A 148 4.95 -1.55 2.67
C LYS A 148 6.39 -1.29 3.09
N THR A 149 6.66 -1.20 4.39
CA THR A 149 8.05 -1.03 4.88
C THR A 149 8.83 -2.35 4.86
N THR A 150 10.14 -2.25 4.97
CA THR A 150 11.03 -3.40 5.24
C THR A 150 10.48 -4.18 6.45
N ASN A 151 10.48 -5.52 6.36
CA ASN A 151 10.03 -6.36 7.48
C ASN A 151 10.92 -6.09 8.71
N GLY A 152 10.26 -5.86 9.85
CA GLY A 152 10.95 -5.57 11.11
C GLY A 152 11.46 -4.12 11.28
N LEU A 153 11.37 -3.26 10.25
CA LEU A 153 11.74 -1.83 10.39
C LEU A 153 10.86 -1.12 11.43
N LEU A 154 9.58 -1.40 11.42
CA LEU A 154 8.63 -0.90 12.42
C LEU A 154 8.05 -2.07 13.22
N PRO A 155 7.79 -1.89 14.53
CA PRO A 155 7.18 -2.95 15.36
C PRO A 155 5.86 -3.45 14.78
N SER A 156 5.74 -4.77 14.65
CA SER A 156 4.55 -5.46 14.16
C SER A 156 4.14 -6.56 15.15
N PRO A 157 2.83 -6.78 15.37
CA PRO A 157 2.36 -7.90 16.19
C PRO A 157 2.44 -9.26 15.46
N ASP A 158 2.80 -9.28 14.19
CA ASP A 158 2.88 -10.50 13.41
C ASP A 158 4.11 -11.34 13.78
N ARG A 159 3.87 -12.55 14.30
CA ARG A 159 4.92 -13.47 14.71
C ARG A 159 5.54 -14.25 13.56
N SER A 160 4.89 -14.30 12.40
CA SER A 160 5.44 -14.98 11.22
C SER A 160 6.57 -14.18 10.56
N GLY A 161 6.71 -12.89 10.89
CA GLY A 161 7.68 -11.99 10.26
C GLY A 161 7.34 -11.60 8.81
N LEU A 162 6.16 -12.00 8.31
CA LEU A 162 5.69 -11.69 6.95
C LEU A 162 5.05 -10.31 6.85
N ALA A 163 4.37 -9.86 7.92
CA ALA A 163 3.64 -8.60 7.88
C ALA A 163 4.47 -7.45 8.43
N SER A 164 4.58 -6.40 7.64
CA SER A 164 5.14 -5.12 8.02
C SER A 164 4.06 -4.05 8.19
N ALA A 165 4.34 -3.04 9.01
CA ALA A 165 3.52 -1.84 9.06
C ALA A 165 3.60 -1.10 7.72
N GLY A 166 2.53 -0.39 7.38
CA GLY A 166 2.47 0.38 6.13
C GLY A 166 1.46 1.52 6.22
N VAL A 167 1.33 2.24 5.14
CA VAL A 167 0.44 3.39 5.01
C VAL A 167 -0.21 3.43 3.63
N LEU A 168 -1.46 3.84 3.59
CA LEU A 168 -2.16 4.30 2.39
C LEU A 168 -2.19 5.83 2.45
N ALA A 169 -1.81 6.49 1.39
CA ALA A 169 -1.76 7.95 1.30
C ALA A 169 -2.17 8.43 -0.09
N ARG A 170 -2.43 9.71 -0.24
CA ARG A 170 -2.80 10.27 -1.55
C ARG A 170 -1.60 10.38 -2.50
N SER A 171 -0.37 10.35 -1.96
CA SER A 171 0.87 10.52 -2.71
C SER A 171 2.07 9.97 -1.94
N ALA A 172 3.20 9.82 -2.62
CA ALA A 172 4.48 9.49 -2.01
C ALA A 172 4.87 10.49 -0.89
N ALA A 173 4.59 11.78 -1.07
CA ALA A 173 4.83 12.81 -0.05
C ALA A 173 3.98 12.58 1.21
N GLY A 174 2.74 12.08 1.07
CA GLY A 174 1.90 11.69 2.21
C GLY A 174 2.48 10.49 2.97
N ALA A 175 3.00 9.50 2.26
CA ALA A 175 3.67 8.34 2.84
C ALA A 175 5.01 8.72 3.51
N GLU A 176 5.74 9.67 2.93
CA GLU A 176 6.95 10.24 3.54
C GLU A 176 6.62 10.95 4.86
N ARG A 177 5.54 11.75 4.89
CA ARG A 177 5.06 12.37 6.13
C ARG A 177 4.75 11.34 7.20
N TYR A 178 4.14 10.19 6.82
CA TYR A 178 3.94 9.07 7.75
C TYR A 178 5.28 8.54 8.26
N LEU A 179 6.21 8.16 7.37
CA LEU A 179 7.46 7.51 7.76
C LEU A 179 8.32 8.41 8.64
N ARG A 180 8.37 9.72 8.35
CA ARG A 180 9.06 10.75 9.15
C ARG A 180 8.64 10.76 10.62
N HIS A 181 7.40 10.41 10.94
CA HIS A 181 6.88 10.45 12.30
C HIS A 181 6.81 9.09 12.99
N VAL A 182 6.91 8.00 12.25
CA VAL A 182 6.86 6.64 12.82
C VAL A 182 8.23 5.96 12.88
N LEU A 183 9.19 6.38 12.07
CA LEU A 183 10.55 5.83 12.05
C LEU A 183 11.45 6.67 12.96
N ASP A 184 12.07 6.02 13.93
CA ASP A 184 13.11 6.68 14.74
C ASP A 184 14.37 6.90 13.89
N GLY A 185 14.99 8.07 14.05
CA GLY A 185 16.17 8.43 13.26
C GLY A 185 15.87 8.67 11.77
N TYR A 186 14.62 9.06 11.43
CA TYR A 186 14.30 9.42 10.04
C TYR A 186 15.19 10.57 9.56
N GLU A 187 15.88 10.34 8.45
CA GLU A 187 16.64 11.36 7.72
C GLU A 187 15.98 11.58 6.36
N GLU A 188 15.86 12.84 5.94
CA GLU A 188 15.26 13.16 4.65
C GLU A 188 16.13 12.61 3.51
N PRO A 189 15.55 11.86 2.56
CA PRO A 189 16.33 11.32 1.47
C PRO A 189 16.88 12.45 0.59
N ALA A 190 18.12 12.30 0.14
CA ALA A 190 18.64 13.12 -0.93
C ALA A 190 17.75 12.96 -2.17
N ALA A 191 17.60 14.03 -2.96
CA ALA A 191 16.93 13.91 -4.24
C ALA A 191 17.66 12.87 -5.11
N PRO A 192 16.96 11.89 -5.68
CA PRO A 192 17.61 10.88 -6.49
C PRO A 192 18.15 11.50 -7.79
N SER A 193 19.31 11.01 -8.24
CA SER A 193 19.82 11.35 -9.56
C SER A 193 18.95 10.69 -10.64
N LEU A 194 18.59 11.45 -11.66
CA LEU A 194 17.81 10.97 -12.80
C LEU A 194 18.70 10.83 -14.04
N PRO A 195 18.40 9.85 -14.94
CA PRO A 195 17.36 8.83 -14.80
C PRO A 195 17.72 7.78 -13.75
N LEU A 196 16.68 7.23 -13.06
CA LEU A 196 16.82 6.14 -12.11
C LEU A 196 17.07 4.82 -12.85
N PRO A 197 18.18 4.11 -12.60
CA PRO A 197 18.32 2.74 -13.11
C PRO A 197 17.25 1.83 -12.49
N ALA A 198 16.57 1.05 -13.34
CA ALA A 198 15.51 0.16 -12.88
C ALA A 198 15.50 -1.13 -13.71
N VAL A 199 15.22 -2.26 -13.03
CA VAL A 199 14.86 -3.53 -13.68
C VAL A 199 13.33 -3.56 -13.81
N TYR A 200 12.80 -3.99 -14.94
CA TYR A 200 11.36 -4.19 -15.13
C TYR A 200 11.07 -5.68 -15.31
N SER A 201 10.15 -6.21 -14.53
CA SER A 201 9.62 -7.55 -14.71
C SER A 201 8.10 -7.50 -14.69
N GLU A 202 7.46 -7.99 -15.76
CA GLU A 202 6.01 -8.03 -15.89
C GLU A 202 5.37 -9.03 -14.92
N ASN A 203 6.05 -10.15 -14.69
CA ASN A 203 5.46 -11.31 -14.03
C ASN A 203 6.35 -12.01 -12.99
N LEU A 204 7.53 -11.44 -12.70
CA LEU A 204 8.56 -12.02 -11.81
C LEU A 204 9.01 -13.43 -12.20
N GLY A 205 8.78 -13.85 -13.45
CA GLY A 205 9.14 -15.17 -13.98
C GLY A 205 8.13 -16.29 -13.70
N PHE A 206 7.07 -16.06 -12.92
CA PHE A 206 6.14 -17.12 -12.55
C PHE A 206 4.65 -16.74 -12.56
N ALA A 207 4.29 -15.46 -12.46
CA ALA A 207 2.90 -15.05 -12.34
C ALA A 207 2.20 -15.00 -13.71
N ASP A 208 0.94 -15.45 -13.77
CA ASP A 208 0.04 -15.20 -14.90
C ASP A 208 -0.62 -13.83 -14.72
N VAL A 209 -0.29 -12.89 -15.59
CA VAL A 209 -0.74 -11.49 -15.51
C VAL A 209 -1.76 -11.21 -16.60
N ASP A 210 -2.89 -10.62 -16.21
CA ASP A 210 -3.91 -10.12 -17.15
C ASP A 210 -3.25 -9.18 -18.17
N PRO A 211 -3.36 -9.49 -19.50
CA PRO A 211 -2.70 -8.70 -20.53
C PRO A 211 -3.03 -7.21 -20.51
N GLU A 212 -4.23 -6.84 -20.05
CA GLU A 212 -4.62 -5.44 -19.93
C GLU A 212 -3.91 -4.76 -18.78
N VAL A 213 -3.74 -5.45 -17.63
CA VAL A 213 -2.93 -4.96 -16.50
C VAL A 213 -1.47 -4.80 -16.92
N ALA A 214 -0.90 -5.80 -17.58
CA ALA A 214 0.46 -5.76 -18.11
C ALA A 214 0.65 -4.58 -19.07
N GLY A 215 -0.27 -4.39 -20.00
CA GLY A 215 -0.23 -3.30 -20.99
C GLY A 215 -0.28 -1.91 -20.36
N VAL A 216 -1.13 -1.71 -19.32
CA VAL A 216 -1.21 -0.42 -18.60
C VAL A 216 0.10 -0.14 -17.86
N VAL A 217 0.67 -1.13 -17.19
CA VAL A 217 1.94 -0.94 -16.46
C VAL A 217 3.09 -0.71 -17.42
N ARG A 218 3.15 -1.47 -18.52
CA ARG A 218 4.18 -1.28 -19.56
C ARG A 218 4.12 0.14 -20.14
N ALA A 219 2.94 0.64 -20.47
CA ALA A 219 2.76 2.00 -20.95
C ALA A 219 3.18 3.06 -19.91
N ALA A 220 2.97 2.80 -18.62
CA ALA A 220 3.47 3.67 -17.57
C ALA A 220 5.01 3.67 -17.49
N VAL A 221 5.64 2.50 -17.58
CA VAL A 221 7.11 2.38 -17.60
C VAL A 221 7.70 3.06 -18.84
N ASP A 222 7.12 2.86 -20.02
CA ASP A 222 7.57 3.51 -21.26
C ASP A 222 7.49 5.04 -21.15
N ARG A 223 6.44 5.56 -20.50
CA ARG A 223 6.30 7.01 -20.21
C ARG A 223 7.40 7.51 -19.27
N LEU A 224 7.76 6.74 -18.23
CA LEU A 224 8.83 7.09 -17.30
C LEU A 224 10.20 7.13 -18.01
N VAL A 225 10.44 6.20 -18.93
CA VAL A 225 11.64 6.18 -19.76
C VAL A 225 11.68 7.39 -20.71
N ALA A 226 10.56 7.66 -21.40
CA ALA A 226 10.45 8.80 -22.31
C ALA A 226 10.60 10.15 -21.58
N ALA A 227 10.17 10.25 -20.32
CA ALA A 227 10.36 11.45 -19.49
C ALA A 227 11.79 11.58 -18.90
N GLY A 228 12.68 10.61 -19.13
CA GLY A 228 14.00 10.59 -18.50
C GLY A 228 13.99 10.39 -16.98
N THR A 229 12.89 9.88 -16.44
CA THR A 229 12.77 9.58 -14.99
C THR A 229 13.41 8.25 -14.66
N VAL A 230 13.30 7.26 -15.56
CA VAL A 230 13.83 5.91 -15.39
C VAL A 230 14.67 5.55 -16.62
N CYS A 231 15.74 4.79 -16.42
CA CYS A 231 16.43 4.03 -17.48
C CYS A 231 16.37 2.54 -17.15
N LEU A 232 15.90 1.73 -18.10
CA LEU A 232 15.84 0.29 -17.89
C LEU A 232 17.22 -0.34 -18.01
N VAL A 233 17.55 -1.18 -17.04
CA VAL A 233 18.76 -2.01 -17.00
C VAL A 233 18.36 -3.42 -17.44
N ASP A 234 19.14 -3.99 -18.35
CA ASP A 234 18.98 -5.38 -18.80
C ASP A 234 19.54 -6.32 -17.71
N ALA A 235 18.66 -6.77 -16.84
CA ALA A 235 18.97 -7.75 -15.80
C ALA A 235 17.76 -8.68 -15.63
N ASP A 236 18.04 -9.98 -15.45
CA ASP A 236 17.00 -10.98 -15.25
C ASP A 236 16.37 -10.84 -13.85
N CYS A 237 15.06 -10.90 -13.78
CA CYS A 237 14.29 -10.96 -12.54
C CYS A 237 13.26 -12.10 -12.62
N ALA A 238 13.76 -13.34 -12.73
CA ALA A 238 12.94 -14.55 -12.69
C ALA A 238 13.02 -15.19 -11.28
N LEU A 239 12.02 -14.96 -10.46
CA LEU A 239 11.92 -15.55 -9.12
C LEU A 239 11.31 -16.95 -9.19
N LEU A 240 11.53 -17.74 -8.15
CA LEU A 240 10.77 -18.96 -7.88
C LEU A 240 9.40 -18.58 -7.32
N ASP A 241 8.32 -19.28 -7.70
CA ASP A 241 6.98 -19.05 -7.17
C ASP A 241 6.99 -19.19 -5.62
N PRO A 242 6.69 -18.13 -4.88
CA PRO A 242 6.79 -18.13 -3.42
C PRO A 242 5.56 -18.69 -2.71
N VAL A 243 4.51 -19.12 -3.43
CA VAL A 243 3.21 -19.49 -2.83
C VAL A 243 3.34 -20.50 -1.71
N ARG A 244 4.02 -21.62 -1.95
CA ARG A 244 4.18 -22.70 -0.94
C ARG A 244 5.04 -22.24 0.22
N ALA A 245 6.13 -21.53 -0.05
CA ALA A 245 7.01 -20.99 0.99
C ALA A 245 6.26 -19.97 1.88
N TRP A 246 5.47 -19.08 1.29
CA TRP A 246 4.66 -18.14 2.03
C TRP A 246 3.62 -18.85 2.91
N GLN A 247 2.93 -19.87 2.36
CA GLN A 247 1.94 -20.67 3.07
C GLN A 247 2.56 -21.43 4.25
N ALA A 248 3.72 -22.06 4.07
CA ALA A 248 4.45 -22.78 5.12
C ALA A 248 4.84 -21.82 6.27
N VAL A 249 5.45 -20.67 5.96
CA VAL A 249 5.81 -19.67 6.97
C VAL A 249 4.57 -19.14 7.70
N ARG A 250 3.50 -18.83 6.97
CA ARG A 250 2.23 -18.35 7.53
C ARG A 250 1.56 -19.40 8.41
N GLY A 251 1.66 -20.66 8.03
CA GLY A 251 1.14 -21.82 8.76
C GLY A 251 1.96 -22.26 9.98
N GLY A 252 3.06 -21.55 10.28
CA GLY A 252 3.91 -21.84 11.45
C GLY A 252 5.04 -22.85 11.18
N SER A 253 5.34 -23.15 9.92
CA SER A 253 6.41 -24.06 9.48
C SER A 253 7.53 -23.32 8.72
N PRO A 254 8.20 -22.30 9.32
CA PRO A 254 9.23 -21.51 8.63
C PRO A 254 10.49 -22.32 8.29
N GLY A 255 10.69 -23.47 8.94
CA GLY A 255 11.81 -24.38 8.69
C GLY A 255 11.53 -25.47 7.66
N ASP A 256 10.38 -25.43 6.96
CA ASP A 256 10.10 -26.35 5.87
C ASP A 256 11.23 -26.28 4.81
N PRO A 257 11.84 -27.43 4.40
CA PRO A 257 13.01 -27.42 3.53
C PRO A 257 12.75 -26.76 2.16
N GLU A 258 11.56 -26.96 1.57
CA GLU A 258 11.17 -26.33 0.29
C GLU A 258 11.01 -24.82 0.48
N ALA A 259 10.36 -24.39 1.58
CA ALA A 259 10.19 -22.98 1.91
C ALA A 259 11.53 -22.27 2.11
N VAL A 260 12.46 -22.91 2.82
CA VAL A 260 13.82 -22.40 3.02
C VAL A 260 14.58 -22.29 1.71
N ALA A 261 14.49 -23.30 0.84
CA ALA A 261 15.17 -23.30 -0.48
C ALA A 261 14.62 -22.19 -1.40
N VAL A 262 13.29 -22.04 -1.48
CA VAL A 262 12.65 -20.99 -2.29
C VAL A 262 13.03 -19.60 -1.76
N ARG A 263 12.99 -19.37 -0.44
CA ARG A 263 13.39 -18.10 0.15
C ARG A 263 14.83 -17.74 -0.19
N ARG A 264 15.76 -18.66 0.05
CA ARG A 264 17.17 -18.43 -0.24
C ARG A 264 17.41 -18.14 -1.72
N GLY A 265 16.85 -18.96 -2.61
CA GLY A 265 17.00 -18.76 -4.06
C GLY A 265 16.39 -17.44 -4.56
N ASN A 266 15.30 -16.97 -3.95
CA ASN A 266 14.73 -15.67 -4.27
C ASN A 266 15.51 -14.52 -3.64
N ASP A 267 16.06 -14.68 -2.46
CA ASP A 267 16.93 -13.68 -1.85
C ASP A 267 18.21 -13.46 -2.70
N GLU A 268 18.86 -14.53 -3.15
CA GLU A 268 20.03 -14.46 -4.04
C GLU A 268 19.71 -13.72 -5.35
N ARG A 269 18.57 -14.05 -6.00
CA ARG A 269 18.15 -13.38 -7.25
C ARG A 269 17.81 -11.91 -7.06
N LEU A 270 17.17 -11.56 -5.93
CA LEU A 270 16.86 -10.17 -5.61
C LEU A 270 18.14 -9.38 -5.26
N ASP A 271 19.11 -10.00 -4.61
CA ASP A 271 20.42 -9.38 -4.37
C ASP A 271 21.12 -9.05 -5.70
N ASP A 272 21.05 -9.94 -6.72
CA ASP A 272 21.56 -9.68 -8.07
C ASP A 272 20.82 -8.53 -8.76
N VAL A 273 19.47 -8.49 -8.65
CA VAL A 273 18.64 -7.38 -9.19
C VAL A 273 19.07 -6.06 -8.56
N PHE A 274 19.23 -6.01 -7.22
CA PHE A 274 19.59 -4.77 -6.53
C PHE A 274 21.07 -4.41 -6.62
N ALA A 275 21.93 -5.35 -7.02
CA ALA A 275 23.28 -5.03 -7.45
C ALA A 275 23.32 -4.34 -8.83
N ALA A 276 22.38 -4.67 -9.72
CA ALA A 276 22.28 -4.08 -11.05
C ALA A 276 21.55 -2.71 -11.05
N ALA A 277 20.50 -2.56 -10.24
CA ALA A 277 19.70 -1.32 -10.19
C ALA A 277 19.06 -1.11 -8.81
N PRO A 278 18.92 0.14 -8.34
CA PRO A 278 18.29 0.43 -7.05
C PRO A 278 16.79 0.17 -7.02
N LEU A 279 16.14 -0.06 -8.17
CA LEU A 279 14.71 -0.14 -8.31
C LEU A 279 14.29 -1.34 -9.17
N LEU A 280 13.32 -2.13 -8.66
CA LEU A 280 12.59 -3.12 -9.44
C LEU A 280 11.16 -2.62 -9.66
N LEU A 281 10.70 -2.65 -10.90
CA LEU A 281 9.36 -2.24 -11.33
C LEU A 281 8.54 -3.46 -11.76
N THR A 282 7.31 -3.59 -11.24
CA THR A 282 6.37 -4.65 -11.63
C THR A 282 4.93 -4.15 -11.58
N PRO A 283 3.95 -4.84 -12.16
CA PRO A 283 2.56 -4.64 -11.76
C PRO A 283 2.38 -4.93 -10.27
N ALA A 284 1.52 -4.19 -9.58
CA ALA A 284 1.26 -4.43 -8.15
C ALA A 284 0.37 -5.67 -7.95
N THR A 285 -0.50 -5.97 -8.90
CA THR A 285 -1.38 -7.15 -8.92
C THR A 285 -1.38 -7.78 -10.29
N PRO A 286 -1.54 -9.11 -10.39
CA PRO A 286 -1.62 -9.78 -11.68
C PRO A 286 -2.99 -9.60 -12.36
N ASN A 287 -4.02 -9.20 -11.61
CA ASN A 287 -5.40 -9.12 -12.07
C ASN A 287 -6.05 -7.80 -11.67
N ARG A 288 -7.12 -7.47 -12.37
CA ARG A 288 -8.04 -6.36 -12.02
C ARG A 288 -8.79 -6.66 -10.72
N PRO A 289 -9.43 -5.66 -10.08
CA PRO A 289 -10.33 -5.88 -8.96
C PRO A 289 -11.41 -6.92 -9.33
N HIS A 290 -11.54 -7.97 -8.51
CA HIS A 290 -12.60 -8.97 -8.71
C HIS A 290 -13.95 -8.47 -8.17
N GLY A 291 -15.04 -9.15 -8.49
CA GLY A 291 -16.37 -8.89 -7.94
C GLY A 291 -16.49 -9.26 -6.46
N HIS A 292 -17.64 -8.98 -5.89
CA HIS A 292 -17.91 -9.24 -4.46
C HIS A 292 -18.10 -10.72 -4.13
N GLU A 293 -18.23 -11.59 -5.11
CA GLU A 293 -18.28 -13.06 -4.98
C GLU A 293 -16.89 -13.68 -4.72
N GLY A 294 -15.82 -12.93 -4.97
CA GLY A 294 -14.43 -13.35 -4.69
C GLY A 294 -13.58 -13.52 -5.94
N PRO A 295 -12.29 -13.86 -5.75
CA PRO A 295 -11.30 -13.93 -6.82
C PRO A 295 -11.35 -15.22 -7.66
N GLY A 296 -12.22 -16.19 -7.32
CA GLY A 296 -12.16 -17.51 -7.94
C GLY A 296 -10.84 -18.22 -7.67
N ALA A 297 -10.18 -18.71 -8.71
CA ALA A 297 -8.88 -19.39 -8.63
C ALA A 297 -7.67 -18.43 -8.69
N LEU A 298 -7.89 -17.12 -8.80
CA LEU A 298 -6.81 -16.15 -8.96
C LEU A 298 -6.15 -15.79 -7.64
N TYR A 299 -4.83 -15.72 -7.64
CA TYR A 299 -4.03 -15.20 -6.51
C TYR A 299 -3.62 -13.76 -6.78
N SER A 300 -4.45 -12.80 -6.35
CA SER A 300 -4.13 -11.36 -6.47
C SER A 300 -2.82 -10.95 -5.76
N THR A 301 -2.31 -11.83 -4.91
CA THR A 301 -1.05 -11.67 -4.16
C THR A 301 0.19 -12.13 -4.92
N ALA A 302 0.06 -12.73 -6.11
CA ALA A 302 1.17 -13.37 -6.82
C ALA A 302 2.38 -12.45 -7.01
N LEU A 303 2.17 -11.16 -7.28
CA LEU A 303 3.26 -10.18 -7.48
C LEU A 303 3.68 -9.44 -6.19
N THR A 304 3.08 -9.75 -5.03
CA THR A 304 3.35 -9.02 -3.79
C THR A 304 3.99 -9.87 -2.69
N TRP A 305 3.60 -11.13 -2.54
CA TRP A 305 4.04 -11.98 -1.41
C TRP A 305 5.51 -12.35 -1.43
N ALA A 306 6.18 -12.37 -2.60
CA ALA A 306 7.62 -12.55 -2.68
C ALA A 306 8.38 -11.54 -1.80
N PHE A 307 7.93 -10.27 -1.83
CA PHE A 307 8.54 -9.19 -1.06
C PHE A 307 8.15 -9.17 0.44
N ASN A 308 7.12 -9.95 0.83
CA ASN A 308 6.84 -10.23 2.23
C ASN A 308 7.76 -11.35 2.76
N LEU A 309 8.03 -12.38 1.95
CA LEU A 309 8.97 -13.45 2.29
C LEU A 309 10.40 -12.93 2.41
N SER A 310 10.85 -12.18 1.42
CA SER A 310 12.20 -11.63 1.34
C SER A 310 12.41 -10.41 2.25
N GLY A 311 11.31 -9.74 2.68
CA GLY A 311 11.37 -8.61 3.59
C GLY A 311 11.63 -7.25 2.94
N HIS A 312 11.72 -7.15 1.62
CA HIS A 312 12.01 -5.89 0.91
C HIS A 312 10.90 -4.86 1.08
N PRO A 313 11.23 -3.55 1.17
CA PRO A 313 10.25 -2.48 1.12
C PRO A 313 9.67 -2.37 -0.28
N ALA A 314 8.38 -2.05 -0.37
CA ALA A 314 7.71 -1.89 -1.65
C ALA A 314 6.60 -0.84 -1.59
N ALA A 315 6.45 -0.09 -2.68
CA ALA A 315 5.36 0.87 -2.83
C ALA A 315 4.50 0.49 -4.05
N SER A 316 3.21 0.80 -3.97
CA SER A 316 2.29 0.76 -5.11
C SER A 316 1.78 2.17 -5.37
N LEU A 317 1.80 2.60 -6.62
CA LEU A 317 1.27 3.90 -7.04
C LEU A 317 0.47 3.75 -8.35
N PRO A 318 -0.46 4.68 -8.66
CA PRO A 318 -1.30 4.57 -9.84
C PRO A 318 -0.48 4.59 -11.13
N ALA A 319 -0.69 3.58 -12.00
CA ALA A 319 -0.08 3.48 -13.33
C ALA A 319 -1.01 3.98 -14.44
N GLY A 320 -2.31 3.81 -14.26
CA GLY A 320 -3.36 4.12 -15.23
C GLY A 320 -4.63 3.34 -14.96
N PHE A 321 -5.43 3.14 -15.99
CA PHE A 321 -6.73 2.46 -15.92
C PHE A 321 -6.83 1.39 -17.00
N THR A 322 -7.56 0.32 -16.69
CA THR A 322 -8.07 -0.63 -17.68
C THR A 322 -9.26 -0.04 -18.44
N GLY A 323 -9.64 -0.64 -19.56
CA GLY A 323 -10.75 -0.17 -20.39
C GLY A 323 -12.11 -0.19 -19.67
N ASP A 324 -12.26 -1.01 -18.63
CA ASP A 324 -13.44 -1.03 -17.77
C ASP A 324 -13.39 0.00 -16.63
N GLY A 325 -12.37 0.87 -16.60
CA GLY A 325 -12.23 1.97 -15.63
C GLY A 325 -11.67 1.56 -14.28
N CYS A 326 -11.10 0.38 -14.14
CA CYS A 326 -10.42 -0.03 -12.90
C CYS A 326 -9.00 0.54 -12.84
N PRO A 327 -8.56 1.11 -11.70
CA PRO A 327 -7.17 1.53 -11.54
C PRO A 327 -6.22 0.33 -11.56
N VAL A 328 -5.02 0.57 -12.09
CA VAL A 328 -3.89 -0.37 -12.08
C VAL A 328 -2.72 0.27 -11.34
N GLY A 329 -2.04 -0.51 -10.49
CA GLY A 329 -0.88 -0.07 -9.73
C GLY A 329 0.44 -0.51 -10.36
N LEU A 330 1.40 0.42 -10.45
CA LEU A 330 2.82 0.13 -10.62
C LEU A 330 3.43 -0.13 -9.24
N GLN A 331 4.10 -1.26 -9.06
CA GLN A 331 4.85 -1.57 -7.85
C GLN A 331 6.32 -1.21 -8.04
N LEU A 332 6.87 -0.50 -7.06
CA LEU A 332 8.27 -0.17 -6.90
C LEU A 332 8.82 -0.99 -5.73
N VAL A 333 9.93 -1.68 -5.93
CA VAL A 333 10.62 -2.42 -4.88
C VAL A 333 12.06 -1.95 -4.80
N ALA A 334 12.60 -1.82 -3.58
CA ALA A 334 14.00 -1.45 -3.34
C ALA A 334 14.67 -2.45 -2.39
N ALA A 335 15.98 -2.36 -2.25
CA ALA A 335 16.75 -3.20 -1.34
C ALA A 335 16.26 -3.09 0.10
N ARG A 336 16.47 -4.13 0.92
CA ARG A 336 16.09 -4.13 2.35
C ARG A 336 16.70 -2.94 3.08
N GLY A 337 15.91 -2.23 3.86
CA GLY A 337 16.34 -1.03 4.59
C GLY A 337 16.37 0.25 3.76
N ALA A 338 16.10 0.19 2.46
CA ALA A 338 16.09 1.37 1.58
C ALA A 338 14.72 2.10 1.56
N ASP A 339 13.93 2.00 2.61
CA ASP A 339 12.56 2.56 2.70
C ASP A 339 12.51 4.06 2.40
N VAL A 340 13.43 4.82 2.97
CA VAL A 340 13.50 6.27 2.79
C VAL A 340 13.91 6.63 1.35
N SER A 341 14.92 5.92 0.81
CA SER A 341 15.35 6.10 -0.59
C SER A 341 14.24 5.71 -1.56
N LEU A 342 13.48 4.62 -1.27
CA LEU A 342 12.32 4.22 -2.07
C LEU A 342 11.27 5.33 -2.16
N LEU A 343 11.01 6.06 -1.07
CA LEU A 343 10.07 7.19 -1.10
C LEU A 343 10.59 8.34 -1.96
N GLY A 344 11.88 8.64 -1.91
CA GLY A 344 12.51 9.63 -2.79
C GLY A 344 12.36 9.27 -4.27
N MET A 345 12.65 8.00 -4.62
CA MET A 345 12.47 7.46 -5.97
C MET A 345 10.99 7.45 -6.38
N ALA A 346 10.10 7.04 -5.49
CA ALA A 346 8.66 7.03 -5.75
C ALA A 346 8.09 8.43 -6.02
N ARG A 347 8.58 9.48 -5.35
CA ARG A 347 8.20 10.87 -5.65
C ARG A 347 8.60 11.29 -7.07
N ALA A 348 9.81 10.91 -7.49
CA ALA A 348 10.27 11.20 -8.86
C ALA A 348 9.40 10.49 -9.90
N VAL A 349 9.08 9.20 -9.67
CA VAL A 349 8.19 8.41 -10.52
C VAL A 349 6.78 8.99 -10.55
N GLU A 350 6.19 9.31 -9.38
CA GLU A 350 4.84 9.87 -9.26
C GLU A 350 4.68 11.19 -10.04
N ASN A 351 5.70 12.06 -10.01
CA ASN A 351 5.68 13.34 -10.72
C ASN A 351 5.64 13.19 -12.25
N SER A 352 6.04 12.05 -12.78
CA SER A 352 6.07 11.76 -14.24
C SER A 352 4.87 10.93 -14.70
N LEU A 353 3.96 10.56 -13.79
CA LEU A 353 2.74 9.84 -14.12
C LEU A 353 1.50 10.73 -13.96
N PRO A 354 0.40 10.42 -14.69
CA PRO A 354 -0.85 11.16 -14.55
C PRO A 354 -1.42 11.07 -13.14
N THR A 355 -1.93 12.19 -12.63
CA THR A 355 -2.67 12.19 -11.37
C THR A 355 -3.99 11.45 -11.51
N VAL A 356 -4.25 10.48 -10.63
CA VAL A 356 -5.47 9.68 -10.58
C VAL A 356 -6.32 10.11 -9.38
N ARG A 357 -7.60 10.43 -9.62
CA ARG A 357 -8.59 10.76 -8.56
C ARG A 357 -9.96 10.25 -8.95
N PRO A 358 -10.72 9.57 -8.04
CA PRO A 358 -12.11 9.21 -8.28
C PRO A 358 -13.06 10.41 -8.20
#